data_089d70cd65eb83e2fac3003798c90240
#
_entry.id   089d70cd65eb83e2fac3003798c90240
#
_cell.length_a   1.000
_cell.length_b   1.000
_cell.length_c   1.000
_cell.angle_alpha   90.00
_cell.angle_beta   90.00
_cell.angle_gamma   90.00
#
_symmetry.space_group_name_H-M   'P 1'
#
loop_
_entity.id
_entity.type
_entity.pdbx_description
1 polymer ?
#
loop_
_entity_poly.entity_id
_entity_poly.type
_entity_poly.pdbx_seq_one_letter_code
_entity_poly.pdbx_strand_id
1 'polypeptide(L)'
;PNLMFVATRILDSELRVSTSDNDINAIKNNGSIPEGYAVNHYLTDTNAFYIITDVPNGMKHFERTALETSMDGDFDTGNVRYKARERYSFGVSDPLGIYGSPGTS
;
A
#
# COMPACT_ATOMS: atom_id res chain seq x y z
N PRO A 1 -12.96 4.69 -6.01
CA PRO A 1 -13.65 3.58 -6.67
C PRO A 1 -13.42 3.49 -8.17
N ASN A 2 -13.34 4.64 -8.89
CA ASN A 2 -13.15 4.60 -10.34
C ASN A 2 -11.85 3.91 -10.75
N LEU A 3 -10.76 4.19 -10.06
CA LEU A 3 -9.47 3.56 -10.33
C LEU A 3 -9.46 2.07 -9.97
N MET A 4 -10.25 1.64 -9.02
CA MET A 4 -10.41 0.22 -8.69
C MET A 4 -10.95 -0.56 -9.89
N PHE A 5 -11.97 -0.06 -10.57
CA PHE A 5 -12.51 -0.68 -11.77
C PHE A 5 -11.51 -0.69 -12.92
N VAL A 6 -10.76 0.40 -13.09
CA VAL A 6 -9.69 0.48 -14.10
C VAL A 6 -8.58 -0.54 -13.78
N ALA A 7 -8.16 -0.65 -12.53
CA ALA A 7 -7.16 -1.63 -12.11
C ALA A 7 -7.63 -3.07 -12.34
N THR A 8 -8.87 -3.39 -11.97
CA THR A 8 -9.45 -4.71 -12.23
C THR A 8 -9.46 -5.03 -13.73
N ARG A 9 -9.85 -4.08 -14.56
CA ARG A 9 -9.87 -4.26 -16.00
C ARG A 9 -8.47 -4.49 -16.59
N ILE A 10 -7.46 -3.81 -16.07
CA ILE A 10 -6.08 -3.96 -16.54
C ILE A 10 -5.46 -5.28 -16.07
N LEU A 11 -5.66 -5.64 -14.79
CA LEU A 11 -4.97 -6.77 -14.19
C LEU A 11 -5.68 -8.10 -14.37
N ASP A 12 -7.00 -8.12 -14.38
CA ASP A 12 -7.79 -9.35 -14.37
C ASP A 12 -8.40 -9.72 -15.72
N SER A 13 -8.41 -8.79 -16.67
CA SER A 13 -8.94 -9.06 -18.01
C SER A 13 -8.08 -10.07 -18.77
N GLU A 14 -8.70 -11.05 -19.39
CA GLU A 14 -8.00 -12.04 -20.22
C GLU A 14 -7.55 -11.47 -21.57
N LEU A 15 -8.36 -10.60 -22.13
CA LEU A 15 -8.11 -9.97 -23.42
C LEU A 15 -7.87 -8.48 -23.26
N ARG A 16 -7.07 -7.93 -24.15
CA ARG A 16 -6.83 -6.50 -24.21
C ARG A 16 -8.09 -5.76 -24.65
N VAL A 17 -8.46 -4.72 -23.90
CA VAL A 17 -9.63 -3.89 -24.20
C VAL A 17 -9.40 -3.07 -25.47
N SER A 18 -10.43 -2.95 -26.29
CA SER A 18 -10.46 -2.10 -27.52
C SER A 18 -9.56 -2.60 -28.66
N THR A 19 -9.30 -3.89 -28.73
CA THR A 19 -8.66 -4.49 -29.91
C THR A 19 -9.66 -5.35 -30.64
N SER A 20 -9.68 -5.24 -31.98
CA SER A 20 -10.54 -6.06 -32.84
C SER A 20 -10.00 -7.49 -33.05
N ASP A 21 -8.72 -7.70 -32.76
CA ASP A 21 -8.02 -8.95 -33.03
C ASP A 21 -7.95 -9.90 -31.82
N ASN A 22 -8.67 -9.60 -30.75
CA ASN A 22 -8.67 -10.39 -29.50
C ASN A 22 -7.28 -10.65 -28.90
N ASP A 23 -6.45 -9.60 -28.90
CA ASP A 23 -5.12 -9.69 -28.31
C ASP A 23 -5.19 -10.10 -26.84
N ILE A 24 -4.27 -10.94 -26.42
CA ILE A 24 -4.18 -11.35 -25.02
C ILE A 24 -3.64 -10.22 -24.14
N ASN A 25 -4.09 -10.20 -22.89
CA ASN A 25 -3.56 -9.28 -21.90
C ASN A 25 -2.21 -9.77 -21.39
N ALA A 26 -1.13 -9.17 -21.88
CA ALA A 26 0.23 -9.56 -21.55
C ALA A 26 0.56 -9.34 -20.05
N ILE A 27 -0.01 -8.33 -19.43
CA ILE A 27 0.23 -8.03 -18.01
C ILE A 27 -0.27 -9.17 -17.12
N LYS A 28 -1.47 -9.66 -17.37
CA LYS A 28 -2.04 -10.80 -16.64
C LYS A 28 -1.25 -12.08 -16.90
N ASN A 29 -0.97 -12.37 -18.17
CA ASN A 29 -0.33 -13.62 -18.55
C ASN A 29 1.13 -13.72 -18.08
N ASN A 30 1.86 -12.61 -18.09
CA ASN A 30 3.25 -12.58 -17.61
C ASN A 30 3.36 -12.54 -16.08
N GLY A 31 2.27 -12.28 -15.37
CA GLY A 31 2.31 -12.12 -13.91
C GLY A 31 3.16 -10.95 -13.46
N SER A 32 3.19 -9.86 -14.24
CA SER A 32 4.03 -8.69 -13.94
C SER A 32 3.67 -8.01 -12.62
N ILE A 33 2.43 -8.16 -12.16
CA ILE A 33 1.94 -7.63 -10.89
C ILE A 33 1.35 -8.79 -10.09
N PRO A 34 2.19 -9.59 -9.40
CA PRO A 34 1.74 -10.83 -8.75
C PRO A 34 0.87 -10.57 -7.51
N GLU A 35 1.07 -9.44 -6.83
CA GLU A 35 0.33 -9.12 -5.61
C GLU A 35 -0.98 -8.37 -5.85
N GLY A 36 -1.25 -7.99 -7.10
CA GLY A 36 -2.47 -7.30 -7.46
C GLY A 36 -2.50 -5.84 -6.99
N TYR A 37 -3.66 -5.39 -6.51
CA TYR A 37 -3.85 -4.02 -6.05
C TYR A 37 -4.59 -3.97 -4.72
N ALA A 38 -4.41 -2.88 -3.98
CA ALA A 38 -5.14 -2.59 -2.77
C ALA A 38 -5.77 -1.20 -2.84
N VAL A 39 -6.97 -1.05 -2.29
CA VAL A 39 -7.67 0.23 -2.25
C VAL A 39 -7.43 0.88 -0.89
N ASN A 40 -6.92 2.10 -0.90
CA ASN A 40 -6.71 2.88 0.31
C ASN A 40 -7.83 3.94 0.43
N HIS A 41 -8.70 3.75 1.40
CA HIS A 41 -9.84 4.64 1.64
C HIS A 41 -9.47 5.95 2.38
N TYR A 42 -8.24 6.08 2.85
CA TYR A 42 -7.76 7.29 3.52
C TYR A 42 -7.27 8.36 2.55
N LEU A 43 -7.09 8.01 1.28
CA LEU A 43 -6.73 8.98 0.25
C LEU A 43 -7.95 9.84 -0.11
N THR A 44 -7.76 11.15 -0.11
CA THR A 44 -8.82 12.11 -0.41
C THR A 44 -9.03 12.29 -1.92
N ASP A 45 -7.99 12.10 -2.71
CA ASP A 45 -8.07 12.19 -4.16
C ASP A 45 -8.49 10.86 -4.77
N THR A 46 -9.54 10.88 -5.58
CA THR A 46 -10.07 9.67 -6.23
C THR A 46 -9.24 9.21 -7.42
N ASN A 47 -8.36 10.05 -7.92
CA ASN A 47 -7.51 9.80 -9.10
C ASN A 47 -6.05 9.48 -8.73
N ALA A 48 -5.71 9.49 -7.44
CA ALA A 48 -4.36 9.17 -7.00
C ALA A 48 -4.11 7.66 -7.04
N PHE A 49 -2.95 7.27 -7.54
CA PHE A 49 -2.49 5.89 -7.46
C PHE A 49 -0.99 5.81 -7.25
N TYR A 50 -0.54 4.71 -6.69
CA TYR A 50 0.86 4.47 -6.39
C TYR A 50 1.24 3.06 -6.81
N ILE A 51 2.43 2.92 -7.38
CA ILE A 51 3.01 1.64 -7.76
C ILE A 51 4.24 1.41 -6.89
N ILE A 52 4.25 0.31 -6.16
CA ILE A 52 5.33 -0.09 -5.28
C ILE A 52 6.04 -1.27 -5.91
N THR A 53 7.37 -1.21 -5.97
CA THR A 53 8.20 -2.29 -6.49
C THR A 53 8.98 -2.95 -5.37
N ASP A 54 9.50 -4.13 -5.64
CA ASP A 54 10.36 -4.91 -4.72
C ASP A 54 11.84 -4.57 -4.83
N VAL A 55 12.17 -3.42 -5.42
CA VAL A 55 13.56 -2.95 -5.53
C VAL A 55 14.20 -2.85 -4.15
N PRO A 56 15.41 -3.43 -3.97
CA PRO A 56 16.13 -3.30 -2.71
C PRO A 56 16.41 -1.83 -2.38
N ASN A 57 16.27 -1.48 -1.11
CA ASN A 57 16.42 -0.11 -0.60
C ASN A 57 15.37 0.91 -1.11
N GLY A 58 14.20 0.45 -1.53
CA GLY A 58 13.06 1.32 -1.83
C GLY A 58 12.47 1.94 -0.56
N MET A 59 11.21 1.66 -0.27
CA MET A 59 10.59 2.10 0.99
C MET A 59 11.12 1.30 2.17
N LYS A 60 11.44 2.00 3.25
CA LYS A 60 11.96 1.40 4.48
C LYS A 60 11.12 1.79 5.68
N HIS A 61 10.88 0.82 6.53
CA HIS A 61 10.33 0.99 7.86
C HIS A 61 11.46 0.82 8.87
N PHE A 62 11.75 1.88 9.62
CA PHE A 62 12.75 1.87 10.68
C PHE A 62 12.05 1.72 12.02
N GLU A 63 12.34 0.64 12.70
CA GLU A 63 11.79 0.37 14.03
C GLU A 63 12.84 0.72 15.08
N ARG A 64 12.59 1.76 15.86
CA ARG A 64 13.46 2.16 16.95
C ARG A 64 13.10 1.44 18.24
N THR A 65 11.81 1.35 18.52
CA THR A 65 11.27 0.64 19.68
C THR A 65 10.08 -0.16 19.22
N ALA A 66 10.14 -1.48 19.37
CA ALA A 66 9.03 -2.37 19.07
C ALA A 66 7.81 -2.04 19.94
N LEU A 67 6.65 -2.50 19.53
CA LEU A 67 5.44 -2.31 20.33
C LEU A 67 5.60 -2.97 21.70
N GLU A 68 5.67 -2.14 22.73
CA GLU A 68 5.75 -2.57 24.12
C GLU A 68 4.44 -2.23 24.82
N THR A 69 3.92 -3.17 25.57
CA THR A 69 2.76 -2.97 26.42
C THR A 69 3.14 -3.13 27.87
N SER A 70 2.63 -2.27 28.72
CA SER A 70 2.81 -2.37 30.16
C SER A 70 1.51 -2.07 30.89
N MET A 71 1.39 -2.65 32.07
CA MET A 71 0.25 -2.46 32.95
C MET A 71 0.77 -2.05 34.32
N ASP A 72 0.19 -1.03 34.88
CA ASP A 72 0.53 -0.54 36.21
C ASP A 72 -0.74 -0.30 37.03
N GLY A 73 -0.70 -0.68 38.27
CA GLY A 73 -1.78 -0.45 39.21
C GLY A 73 -1.57 0.85 39.99
N ASP A 74 -2.62 1.66 40.10
CA ASP A 74 -2.63 2.83 40.94
C ASP A 74 -3.10 2.43 42.36
N PHE A 75 -2.18 2.46 43.28
CA PHE A 75 -2.46 2.08 44.67
C PHE A 75 -3.49 3.01 45.36
N ASP A 76 -3.47 4.29 45.03
CA ASP A 76 -4.34 5.28 45.69
C ASP A 76 -5.79 5.21 45.23
N THR A 77 -6.01 4.95 43.94
CA THR A 77 -7.36 4.91 43.34
C THR A 77 -7.87 3.51 43.08
N GLY A 78 -7.01 2.49 43.12
CA GLY A 78 -7.35 1.11 42.77
C GLY A 78 -7.58 0.86 41.31
N ASN A 79 -7.26 1.83 40.46
CA ASN A 79 -7.39 1.71 39.01
C ASN A 79 -6.17 1.04 38.37
N VAL A 80 -6.38 0.37 37.24
CA VAL A 80 -5.32 -0.22 36.42
C VAL A 80 -5.10 0.64 35.18
N ARG A 81 -3.83 0.96 34.91
CA ARG A 81 -3.44 1.74 33.75
C ARG A 81 -2.73 0.84 32.75
N TYR A 82 -3.18 0.88 31.52
CA TYR A 82 -2.54 0.21 30.41
C TYR A 82 -1.77 1.23 29.55
N LYS A 83 -0.56 0.88 29.19
CA LYS A 83 0.31 1.72 28.36
C LYS A 83 0.83 0.89 27.19
N ALA A 84 0.74 1.44 25.99
CA ALA A 84 1.39 0.91 24.80
C ALA A 84 2.35 1.97 24.25
N ARG A 85 3.53 1.56 23.86
CA ARG A 85 4.56 2.45 23.30
C ARG A 85 5.20 1.79 22.08
N GLU A 86 5.33 2.57 21.02
CA GLU A 86 6.02 2.19 19.80
C GLU A 86 6.73 3.43 19.23
N ARG A 87 7.92 3.22 18.67
CA ARG A 87 8.64 4.27 17.95
C ARG A 87 9.15 3.71 16.63
N TYR A 88 8.74 4.34 15.56
CA TYR A 88 9.12 3.96 14.22
C TYR A 88 9.23 5.18 13.30
N SER A 89 9.85 4.97 12.16
CA SER A 89 9.96 5.99 11.12
C SER A 89 9.91 5.33 9.75
N PHE A 90 9.43 6.06 8.77
CA PHE A 90 9.42 5.63 7.38
C PHE A 90 10.39 6.48 6.56
N GLY A 91 11.01 5.87 5.57
CA GLY A 91 11.91 6.57 4.69
C GLY A 91 12.04 5.87 3.34
N VAL A 92 12.61 6.58 2.39
CA VAL A 92 12.88 6.09 1.03
C VAL A 92 14.34 6.30 0.75
N SER A 93 15.08 5.23 0.44
CA SER A 93 16.50 5.32 0.07
C SER A 93 16.69 5.40 -1.43
N ASP A 94 15.86 4.71 -2.21
CA ASP A 94 15.89 4.74 -3.67
C ASP A 94 14.55 5.21 -4.20
N PRO A 95 14.46 6.46 -4.71
CA PRO A 95 13.21 7.01 -5.24
C PRO A 95 12.76 6.34 -6.54
N LEU A 96 13.65 5.63 -7.24
CA LEU A 96 13.31 4.91 -8.48
C LEU A 96 12.48 3.65 -8.23
N GLY A 97 12.41 3.18 -6.99
CA GLY A 97 11.61 2.02 -6.61
C GLY A 97 10.11 2.29 -6.45
N ILE A 98 9.68 3.53 -6.55
CA ILE A 98 8.30 3.94 -6.32
C ILE A 98 7.86 4.89 -7.42
N TYR A 99 6.66 4.67 -7.93
CA TYR A 99 6.00 5.61 -8.82
C TYR A 99 4.67 6.04 -8.21
N GLY A 100 4.39 7.32 -8.22
CA GLY A 100 3.14 7.86 -7.71
C GLY A 100 2.57 8.93 -8.61
N SER A 101 1.27 8.92 -8.78
CA SER A 101 0.50 10.00 -9.39
C SER A 101 -0.43 10.58 -8.32
N PRO A 102 -0.28 11.86 -7.97
CA PRO A 102 -1.15 12.47 -6.97
C PRO A 102 -2.58 12.67 -7.44
N GLY A 103 -2.84 12.41 -8.71
CA GLY A 103 -4.09 12.78 -9.34
C GLY A 103 -4.11 14.27 -9.70
N THR A 104 -4.84 14.60 -10.72
CA THR A 104 -5.20 16.00 -11.04
C THR A 104 -6.72 16.12 -10.95
N SER A 105 -7.17 16.96 -10.07
CA SER A 105 -8.57 17.34 -9.97
C SER A 105 -8.99 18.21 -11.14
#